data_6a76671b297c89548ccf2ebf96427ea5
#
_entry.id   6a76671b297c89548ccf2ebf96427ea5
#
_cell.length_a   1.000
_cell.length_b   1.000
_cell.length_c   1.000
_cell.angle_alpha   90.00
_cell.angle_beta   90.00
_cell.angle_gamma   90.00
#
_symmetry.space_group_name_H-M   'P 1'
#
loop_
_entity.id
_entity.type
_entity.pdbx_description
1 polymer ?
#
loop_
_entity_poly.entity_id
_entity_poly.type
_entity_poly.pdbx_seq_one_letter_code
_entity_poly.pdbx_strand_id
1 'polypeptide(L)'
;PPYYAVLMQTGITATYGGLRVNAQGQVLSRSLRPIRGLYAAGVDIGNHSNYVYLGNLGVGATFGYISGPNAAKQPEPQGGWETGPLT
;
A
#
# COMPACT_ATOMS: atom_id res chain seq x y z
N PRO A 1 -42.14 -9.86 -11.08
CA PRO A 1 -41.63 -9.21 -9.88
C PRO A 1 -40.48 -8.33 -10.26
N PRO A 2 -40.20 -7.24 -9.54
CA PRO A 2 -39.41 -6.20 -10.18
C PRO A 2 -38.04 -6.68 -10.64
N TYR A 3 -37.65 -6.20 -11.83
CA TYR A 3 -36.34 -6.48 -12.40
C TYR A 3 -35.59 -5.16 -12.52
N TYR A 4 -34.29 -5.23 -12.39
CA TYR A 4 -33.44 -4.05 -12.41
C TYR A 4 -32.38 -4.20 -13.49
N ALA A 5 -32.09 -3.10 -14.17
CA ALA A 5 -31.04 -3.07 -15.17
C ALA A 5 -30.03 -2.00 -14.80
N VAL A 6 -28.76 -2.36 -14.86
CA VAL A 6 -27.67 -1.46 -14.56
C VAL A 6 -26.73 -1.43 -15.75
N LEU A 7 -26.46 -0.23 -16.25
CA LEU A 7 -25.50 -0.06 -17.33
C LEU A 7 -24.10 -0.34 -16.81
N MET A 8 -23.40 -1.28 -17.44
CA MET A 8 -22.07 -1.63 -17.03
C MET A 8 -21.07 -1.36 -18.14
N GLN A 9 -19.92 -0.88 -17.76
CA GLN A 9 -18.83 -0.59 -18.68
C GLN A 9 -17.55 -1.18 -18.11
N THR A 10 -16.58 -1.45 -18.99
CA THR A 10 -15.28 -1.89 -18.53
C THR A 10 -14.55 -0.76 -17.82
N GLY A 11 -13.80 -1.11 -16.82
CA GLY A 11 -13.00 -0.14 -16.06
C GLY A 11 -11.92 -0.86 -15.27
N ILE A 12 -11.06 -0.09 -14.67
CA ILE A 12 -10.01 -0.61 -13.81
C ILE A 12 -10.48 -0.53 -12.37
N THR A 13 -10.65 -1.69 -11.75
CA THR A 13 -11.06 -1.75 -10.34
C THR A 13 -9.85 -1.61 -9.41
N ALA A 14 -8.72 -2.21 -9.79
CA ALA A 14 -7.54 -2.23 -8.95
C ALA A 14 -6.31 -2.51 -9.80
N THR A 15 -5.17 -2.20 -9.24
CA THR A 15 -3.88 -2.53 -9.86
C THR A 15 -3.07 -3.38 -8.90
N TYR A 16 -2.16 -4.19 -9.44
CA TYR A 16 -1.32 -5.06 -8.63
C TYR A 16 0.14 -4.65 -8.67
N GLY A 17 0.47 -3.63 -9.43
CA GLY A 17 1.75 -2.96 -9.33
C GLY A 17 1.67 -1.88 -8.28
N GLY A 18 2.81 -1.51 -7.72
CA GLY A 18 2.82 -0.46 -6.74
C GLY A 18 4.09 -0.45 -5.94
N LEU A 19 4.02 0.21 -4.81
CA LEU A 19 5.18 0.37 -3.93
C LEU A 19 5.54 -0.96 -3.29
N ARG A 20 6.82 -1.21 -3.18
CA ARG A 20 7.28 -2.40 -2.47
C ARG A 20 7.38 -2.07 -1.00
N VAL A 21 6.83 -2.96 -0.17
CA VAL A 21 6.83 -2.78 1.28
C VAL A 21 7.42 -4.01 1.95
N ASN A 22 7.89 -3.82 3.19
CA ASN A 22 8.33 -4.92 4.02
C ASN A 22 7.20 -5.40 4.93
N ALA A 23 7.51 -6.33 5.82
CA ALA A 23 6.51 -6.91 6.71
C ALA A 23 5.95 -5.91 7.72
N GLN A 24 6.60 -4.78 7.91
CA GLN A 24 6.13 -3.72 8.80
C GLN A 24 5.35 -2.65 8.07
N GLY A 25 5.14 -2.80 6.77
CA GLY A 25 4.41 -1.83 5.98
C GLY A 25 5.23 -0.64 5.50
N GLN A 26 6.54 -0.65 5.75
CA GLN A 26 7.41 0.43 5.32
C GLN A 26 7.70 0.32 3.82
N VAL A 27 7.64 1.45 3.13
CA VAL A 27 7.97 1.50 1.71
C VAL A 27 9.48 1.40 1.54
N LEU A 28 9.89 0.56 0.60
CA LEU A 28 11.31 0.33 0.34
C LEU A 28 11.77 1.14 -0.86
N SER A 29 13.01 1.63 -0.78
CA SER A 29 13.64 2.31 -1.88
C SER A 29 14.12 1.29 -2.93
N ARG A 30 14.72 1.77 -4.00
CA ARG A 30 15.30 0.88 -5.02
C ARG A 30 16.37 -0.04 -4.44
N SER A 31 17.06 0.41 -3.42
CA SER A 31 18.08 -0.39 -2.74
C SER A 31 17.49 -1.35 -1.72
N LEU A 32 16.17 -1.43 -1.64
CA LEU A 32 15.45 -2.27 -0.68
C LEU A 32 15.67 -1.84 0.77
N ARG A 33 15.90 -0.55 0.97
CA ARG A 33 16.01 0.04 2.31
C ARG A 33 14.72 0.76 2.65
N PRO A 34 14.23 0.65 3.88
CA PRO A 34 13.02 1.37 4.25
C PRO A 34 13.20 2.89 4.12
N ILE A 35 12.20 3.52 3.55
CA ILE A 35 12.16 4.97 3.48
C ILE A 35 11.51 5.45 4.76
N ARG A 36 12.24 6.24 5.51
CA ARG A 36 11.82 6.67 6.83
C ARG A 36 10.55 7.51 6.75
N GLY A 37 9.57 7.15 7.56
CA GLY A 37 8.32 7.89 7.65
C GLY A 37 7.32 7.57 6.55
N LEU A 38 7.60 6.61 5.68
CA LEU A 38 6.71 6.30 4.57
C LEU A 38 6.19 4.87 4.69
N TYR A 39 4.88 4.74 4.73
CA TYR A 39 4.18 3.47 4.84
C TYR A 39 3.15 3.38 3.74
N ALA A 40 2.76 2.19 3.39
CA ALA A 40 1.73 1.97 2.39
C ALA A 40 0.92 0.74 2.71
N ALA A 41 -0.30 0.72 2.23
CA ALA A 41 -1.22 -0.39 2.42
C ALA A 41 -2.21 -0.42 1.28
N GLY A 42 -2.86 -1.58 1.10
CA GLY A 42 -3.92 -1.71 0.14
C GLY A 42 -3.42 -1.75 -1.29
N VAL A 43 -4.18 -1.15 -2.18
CA VAL A 43 -3.88 -1.20 -3.61
C VAL A 43 -2.61 -0.43 -3.97
N ASP A 44 -2.13 0.43 -3.09
CA ASP A 44 -0.91 1.19 -3.34
C ASP A 44 0.35 0.34 -3.22
N ILE A 45 0.27 -0.82 -2.61
CA ILE A 45 1.41 -1.72 -2.53
C ILE A 45 1.42 -2.69 -3.70
N GLY A 46 2.60 -3.12 -4.09
CA GLY A 46 2.77 -4.16 -5.09
C GLY A 46 3.14 -5.49 -4.47
N ASN A 47 3.27 -6.50 -5.30
CA ASN A 47 3.78 -7.83 -4.94
C ASN A 47 2.89 -8.62 -3.99
N HIS A 48 1.64 -8.23 -3.83
CA HIS A 48 0.73 -8.98 -2.98
C HIS A 48 -0.16 -9.95 -3.76
N SER A 49 -0.11 -9.89 -5.08
CA SER A 49 -0.94 -10.76 -5.91
C SER A 49 -0.32 -10.91 -7.28
N ASN A 50 -0.54 -12.08 -7.90
CA ASN A 50 -0.15 -12.37 -9.28
C ASN A 50 -1.38 -12.82 -10.03
N TYR A 51 -1.77 -12.10 -11.07
CA TYR A 51 -2.79 -12.50 -12.03
C TYR A 51 -4.23 -12.60 -11.51
N VAL A 52 -4.45 -12.66 -10.20
CA VAL A 52 -5.79 -12.85 -9.66
C VAL A 52 -6.09 -11.83 -8.59
N TYR A 53 -7.37 -11.57 -8.39
CA TYR A 53 -7.84 -10.68 -7.34
C TYR A 53 -7.79 -11.41 -5.99
N LEU A 54 -7.09 -10.84 -5.04
CA LEU A 54 -6.96 -11.43 -3.71
C LEU A 54 -7.67 -10.64 -2.61
N GLY A 55 -8.54 -9.70 -3.00
CA GLY A 55 -9.31 -8.96 -2.00
C GLY A 55 -8.60 -7.71 -1.53
N ASN A 56 -8.84 -6.60 -2.23
CA ASN A 56 -8.18 -5.34 -1.89
C ASN A 56 -8.53 -4.85 -0.50
N LEU A 57 -9.75 -5.07 -0.06
CA LEU A 57 -10.15 -4.66 1.28
C LEU A 57 -9.36 -5.41 2.35
N GLY A 58 -9.18 -6.72 2.18
CA GLY A 58 -8.39 -7.52 3.11
C GLY A 58 -6.93 -7.11 3.14
N VAL A 59 -6.33 -6.85 1.98
CA VAL A 59 -4.94 -6.38 1.90
C VAL A 59 -4.81 -5.02 2.57
N GLY A 60 -5.74 -4.10 2.29
CA GLY A 60 -5.72 -2.79 2.91
C GLY A 60 -5.87 -2.84 4.41
N ALA A 61 -6.80 -3.66 4.91
CA ALA A 61 -7.01 -3.81 6.34
C ALA A 61 -5.80 -4.43 7.03
N THR A 62 -5.21 -5.47 6.43
CA THR A 62 -4.07 -6.16 7.00
C THR A 62 -2.86 -5.23 7.11
N PHE A 63 -2.49 -4.60 6.00
CA PHE A 63 -1.32 -3.72 6.00
C PHE A 63 -1.58 -2.42 6.71
N GLY A 64 -2.82 -1.93 6.73
CA GLY A 64 -3.17 -0.77 7.53
C GLY A 64 -3.05 -1.06 9.02
N TYR A 65 -3.48 -2.24 9.45
CA TYR A 65 -3.35 -2.66 10.83
C TYR A 65 -1.88 -2.77 11.25
N ILE A 66 -1.03 -3.22 10.35
CA ILE A 66 0.41 -3.34 10.60
C ILE A 66 1.09 -1.96 10.56
N SER A 67 0.78 -1.18 9.52
CA SER A 67 1.48 0.08 9.26
C SER A 67 1.15 1.17 10.28
N GLY A 68 -0.13 1.23 10.70
CA GLY A 68 -0.57 2.28 11.59
C GLY A 68 0.21 2.33 12.89
N PRO A 69 0.24 1.23 13.66
CA PRO A 69 1.02 1.23 14.90
C PRO A 69 2.50 1.45 14.68
N ASN A 70 3.06 0.90 13.61
CA ASN A 70 4.49 1.08 13.33
C ASN A 70 4.80 2.52 12.99
N ALA A 71 3.94 3.18 12.22
CA ALA A 71 4.11 4.59 11.91
C ALA A 71 4.00 5.46 13.17
N ALA A 72 3.06 5.10 14.05
CA ALA A 72 2.88 5.85 15.29
C ALA A 72 4.07 5.73 16.22
N LYS A 73 4.77 4.61 16.18
CA LYS A 73 5.95 4.38 17.04
C LYS A 73 7.22 4.97 16.47
N GLN A 74 7.22 5.35 15.22
CA GLN A 74 8.44 5.84 14.60
C GLN A 74 8.77 7.22 15.14
N PRO A 75 10.03 7.43 15.62
CA PRO A 75 10.41 8.76 16.12
C PRO A 75 10.46 9.76 14.98
N GLU A 76 10.17 11.03 15.32
CA GLU A 76 10.27 12.08 14.34
C GLU A 76 11.71 12.23 13.86
N PRO A 77 11.91 12.48 12.56
CA PRO A 77 13.25 12.76 12.07
C PRO A 77 13.79 14.04 12.66
N GLN A 78 15.03 14.00 13.11
CA GLN A 78 15.67 15.20 13.58
C GLN A 78 15.96 16.12 12.40
N GLY A 79 15.64 17.41 12.57
CA GLY A 79 15.82 18.36 11.50
C GLY A 79 14.76 18.31 10.41
N GLY A 80 13.66 17.60 10.66
CA GLY A 80 12.57 17.48 9.72
C GLY A 80 12.65 16.22 8.87
N TRP A 81 11.90 16.22 7.78
CA TRP A 81 11.84 15.05 6.89
C TRP A 81 13.12 14.92 6.09
N GLU A 82 13.52 13.69 5.89
CA GLU A 82 14.67 13.43 5.05
C GLU A 82 14.38 13.78 3.61
N THR A 83 15.34 14.47 3.00
CA THR A 83 15.23 14.87 1.59
C THR A 83 16.30 14.22 0.74
N GLY A 84 16.99 13.23 1.27
CA GLY A 84 18.04 12.54 0.52
C GLY A 84 17.51 11.70 -0.63
N PRO A 85 18.41 11.09 -1.41
CA PRO A 85 17.97 10.27 -2.54
C PRO A 85 17.18 9.07 -2.08
N LEU A 86 16.19 8.68 -2.89
CA LEU A 86 15.30 7.56 -2.58
C LEU A 86 15.84 6.23 -3.11
N THR A 87 17.11 6.10 -3.24
CA THR A 87 17.73 4.88 -3.80
C THR A 87 18.36 4.00 -2.75
#